data_27daa953f85a04737520c216cac1936d
#
_entry.id   27daa953f85a04737520c216cac1936d
#
_cell.length_a   1.000
_cell.length_b   1.000
_cell.length_c   1.000
_cell.angle_alpha   90.00
_cell.angle_beta   90.00
_cell.angle_gamma   90.00
#
_symmetry.space_group_name_H-M   'P 1'
#
loop_
_entity.id
_entity.type
_entity.pdbx_description
1 polymer ?
#
loop_
_entity_poly.entity_id
_entity_poly.type
_entity_poly.pdbx_seq_one_letter_code
_entity_poly.pdbx_strand_id
1 'polypeptide(L)'
;MDDAEEQFEEVRQRAAKYKDIEFYDEPGQFGARPKAQNSFWVHFWDTGGGTYQVSYDGWHEHFDDRERALNCFAYGLVGEGRLKVTLRGSFECAWTLQVQDESGAWVDESTTGLIFVPLWRKQRYEIRQNCLTPLNDLEP
;
A
#
# COMPACT_ATOMS: atom_id res chain seq x y z
N MET A 1 -22.50 -16.11 -1.89
CA MET A 1 -21.42 -15.19 -2.21
C MET A 1 -20.13 -15.78 -1.66
N ASP A 2 -19.07 -15.86 -2.46
CA ASP A 2 -17.84 -16.42 -1.94
C ASP A 2 -17.08 -15.39 -1.08
N ASP A 3 -16.07 -15.86 -0.36
CA ASP A 3 -15.31 -15.02 0.57
C ASP A 3 -14.61 -13.85 -0.14
N ALA A 4 -14.17 -14.05 -1.38
CA ALA A 4 -13.50 -13.00 -2.13
C ALA A 4 -14.47 -11.88 -2.50
N GLU A 5 -15.69 -12.22 -2.90
CA GLU A 5 -16.71 -11.22 -3.21
C GLU A 5 -17.14 -10.44 -1.98
N GLU A 6 -17.25 -11.10 -0.83
CA GLU A 6 -17.57 -10.42 0.43
C GLU A 6 -16.47 -9.44 0.83
N GLN A 7 -15.21 -9.82 0.66
CA GLN A 7 -14.08 -8.95 0.92
C GLN A 7 -14.10 -7.71 0.04
N PHE A 8 -14.36 -7.91 -1.26
CA PHE A 8 -14.47 -6.82 -2.20
C PHE A 8 -15.55 -5.84 -1.83
N GLU A 9 -16.71 -6.38 -1.47
CA GLU A 9 -17.85 -5.54 -1.12
C GLU A 9 -17.56 -4.70 0.11
N GLU A 10 -16.93 -5.28 1.12
CA GLU A 10 -16.54 -4.56 2.33
C GLU A 10 -15.55 -3.44 2.03
N VAL A 11 -14.50 -3.74 1.25
CA VAL A 11 -13.49 -2.74 0.88
C VAL A 11 -14.12 -1.64 0.02
N ARG A 12 -14.98 -2.02 -0.93
CA ARG A 12 -15.65 -1.07 -1.79
C ARG A 12 -16.56 -0.13 -1.01
N GLN A 13 -17.30 -0.64 -0.02
CA GLN A 13 -18.15 0.17 0.84
C GLN A 13 -17.32 1.15 1.66
N ARG A 14 -16.18 0.72 2.18
CA ARG A 14 -15.27 1.59 2.92
C ARG A 14 -14.63 2.64 2.02
N ALA A 15 -14.22 2.25 0.82
CA ALA A 15 -13.61 3.17 -0.15
C ALA A 15 -14.60 4.26 -0.59
N ALA A 16 -15.89 3.94 -0.65
CA ALA A 16 -16.92 4.89 -1.05
C ALA A 16 -17.06 6.07 -0.07
N LYS A 17 -16.52 5.95 1.14
CA LYS A 17 -16.53 7.03 2.15
C LYS A 17 -15.42 8.06 1.93
N TYR A 18 -14.54 7.83 0.97
CA TYR A 18 -13.38 8.69 0.73
C TYR A 18 -13.47 9.31 -0.66
N LYS A 19 -12.90 10.50 -0.76
CA LYS A 19 -12.88 11.26 -2.00
C LYS A 19 -11.64 10.91 -2.82
N ASP A 20 -11.79 10.90 -4.14
CA ASP A 20 -10.68 10.80 -5.10
C ASP A 20 -9.80 9.58 -4.87
N ILE A 21 -10.44 8.43 -4.81
CA ILE A 21 -9.73 7.15 -4.74
C ILE A 21 -9.92 6.39 -6.06
N GLU A 22 -8.81 5.87 -6.59
CA GLU A 22 -8.86 4.92 -7.70
C GLU A 22 -8.98 3.53 -7.11
N PHE A 23 -9.76 2.67 -7.76
CA PHE A 23 -10.04 1.35 -7.28
C PHE A 23 -10.18 0.38 -8.45
N TYR A 24 -9.64 -0.83 -8.32
CA TYR A 24 -9.91 -1.90 -9.28
C TYR A 24 -10.21 -3.20 -8.53
N ASP A 25 -10.95 -4.09 -9.18
CA ASP A 25 -11.19 -5.42 -8.68
C ASP A 25 -11.13 -6.44 -9.83
N GLU A 26 -10.51 -7.57 -9.52
CA GLU A 26 -10.39 -8.72 -10.42
C GLU A 26 -10.53 -9.98 -9.56
N PRO A 27 -10.83 -11.13 -10.15
CA PRO A 27 -10.92 -12.37 -9.37
C PRO A 27 -9.64 -12.62 -8.56
N GLY A 28 -9.77 -12.68 -7.23
CA GLY A 28 -8.66 -12.93 -6.31
C GLY A 28 -7.73 -11.77 -6.08
N GLN A 29 -8.08 -10.56 -6.56
CA GLN A 29 -7.18 -9.41 -6.49
C GLN A 29 -7.96 -8.11 -6.46
N PHE A 30 -7.54 -7.17 -5.65
CA PHE A 30 -8.06 -5.80 -5.70
C PHE A 30 -6.99 -4.81 -5.26
N GLY A 31 -7.20 -3.55 -5.62
CA GLY A 31 -6.26 -2.50 -5.25
C GLY A 31 -6.91 -1.14 -5.21
N ALA A 32 -6.25 -0.22 -4.53
CA ALA A 32 -6.72 1.15 -4.37
C ALA A 32 -5.53 2.12 -4.28
N ARG A 33 -5.76 3.36 -4.72
CA ARG A 33 -4.79 4.44 -4.60
C ARG A 33 -5.52 5.76 -4.46
N PRO A 34 -5.21 6.58 -3.44
CA PRO A 34 -5.69 7.95 -3.40
C PRO A 34 -5.14 8.75 -4.58
N LYS A 35 -5.97 9.58 -5.22
CA LYS A 35 -5.55 10.44 -6.33
C LYS A 35 -4.85 11.68 -5.79
N ALA A 36 -3.60 11.53 -5.37
CA ALA A 36 -2.81 12.62 -4.81
C ALA A 36 -1.37 12.48 -5.27
N GLN A 37 -0.61 13.58 -5.19
CA GLN A 37 0.82 13.54 -5.49
C GLN A 37 1.53 12.65 -4.46
N ASN A 38 2.50 11.89 -4.95
CA ASN A 38 3.33 11.02 -4.12
C ASN A 38 2.53 9.92 -3.40
N SER A 39 1.36 9.54 -3.97
CA SER A 39 0.61 8.38 -3.51
C SER A 39 1.16 7.10 -4.13
N PHE A 40 0.73 5.97 -3.60
CA PHE A 40 1.11 4.66 -4.13
C PHE A 40 -0.10 3.74 -4.16
N TRP A 41 -0.02 2.73 -5.04
CA TRP A 41 -1.03 1.68 -5.11
C TRP A 41 -0.85 0.72 -3.95
N VAL A 42 -1.97 0.35 -3.32
CA VAL A 42 -2.03 -0.73 -2.35
C VAL A 42 -2.78 -1.87 -3.01
N HIS A 43 -2.18 -3.06 -3.03
CA HIS A 43 -2.77 -4.24 -3.67
C HIS A 43 -2.98 -5.34 -2.66
N PHE A 44 -4.01 -6.14 -2.90
CA PHE A 44 -4.33 -7.32 -2.13
C PHE A 44 -4.51 -8.49 -3.09
N TRP A 45 -3.82 -9.58 -2.83
CA TRP A 45 -3.95 -10.82 -3.61
C TRP A 45 -4.30 -11.98 -2.70
N ASP A 46 -5.28 -12.80 -3.13
CA ASP A 46 -5.47 -14.13 -2.60
C ASP A 46 -4.54 -15.05 -3.41
N THR A 47 -3.50 -15.55 -2.77
CA THR A 47 -2.49 -16.38 -3.43
C THR A 47 -2.81 -17.86 -3.38
N GLY A 48 -3.98 -18.24 -2.82
CA GLY A 48 -4.46 -19.61 -2.75
C GLY A 48 -3.99 -20.32 -1.48
N GLY A 49 -4.73 -21.37 -1.11
CA GLY A 49 -4.37 -22.19 0.05
C GLY A 49 -4.41 -21.48 1.39
N GLY A 50 -5.18 -20.41 1.50
CA GLY A 50 -5.28 -19.65 2.75
C GLY A 50 -4.13 -18.67 2.95
N THR A 51 -3.41 -18.32 1.88
CA THR A 51 -2.34 -17.33 1.93
C THR A 51 -2.71 -16.09 1.12
N TYR A 52 -2.13 -14.96 1.51
CA TYR A 52 -2.44 -13.64 0.96
C TYR A 52 -1.18 -12.81 0.84
N GLN A 53 -1.19 -11.87 -0.10
CA GLN A 53 -0.09 -10.92 -0.24
C GLN A 53 -0.65 -9.51 -0.32
N VAL A 54 -0.02 -8.59 0.39
CA VAL A 54 -0.33 -7.15 0.30
C VAL A 54 0.93 -6.45 -0.19
N SER A 55 0.77 -5.52 -1.13
CA SER A 55 1.90 -4.73 -1.60
C SER A 55 1.56 -3.23 -1.60
N TYR A 56 2.60 -2.44 -1.35
CA TYR A 56 2.59 -0.98 -1.48
C TYR A 56 3.61 -0.66 -2.57
N ASP A 57 3.14 -0.41 -3.81
CA ASP A 57 4.02 -0.39 -4.98
C ASP A 57 4.90 -1.65 -4.99
N GLY A 58 6.22 -1.53 -4.88
CA GLY A 58 7.14 -2.67 -4.89
C GLY A 58 7.34 -3.35 -3.53
N TRP A 59 6.99 -2.70 -2.43
CA TRP A 59 7.06 -3.33 -1.11
C TRP A 59 5.95 -4.37 -0.97
N HIS A 60 6.25 -5.53 -0.39
CA HIS A 60 5.21 -6.54 -0.17
C HIS A 60 5.46 -7.37 1.08
N GLU A 61 4.38 -7.97 1.58
CA GLU A 61 4.41 -8.89 2.69
C GLU A 61 3.37 -9.99 2.49
N HIS A 62 3.69 -11.19 2.95
CA HIS A 62 2.82 -12.36 2.86
C HIS A 62 2.13 -12.63 4.18
N PHE A 63 0.89 -13.13 4.12
CA PHE A 63 0.08 -13.43 5.29
C PHE A 63 -0.58 -14.79 5.14
N ASP A 64 -0.77 -15.47 6.25
CA ASP A 64 -1.58 -16.70 6.34
C ASP A 64 -2.92 -16.46 7.03
N ASP A 65 -3.27 -15.21 7.26
CA ASP A 65 -4.49 -14.76 7.92
C ASP A 65 -5.09 -13.62 7.11
N ARG A 66 -6.32 -13.84 6.63
CA ARG A 66 -7.02 -12.87 5.80
C ARG A 66 -7.25 -11.54 6.51
N GLU A 67 -7.65 -11.58 7.78
CA GLU A 67 -7.94 -10.37 8.54
C GLU A 67 -6.69 -9.50 8.73
N ARG A 68 -5.55 -10.14 9.01
CA ARG A 68 -4.29 -9.42 9.11
C ARG A 68 -3.87 -8.80 7.78
N ALA A 69 -4.10 -9.52 6.69
CA ALA A 69 -3.81 -9.00 5.35
C ALA A 69 -4.70 -7.81 5.02
N LEU A 70 -5.99 -7.88 5.35
CA LEU A 70 -6.90 -6.76 5.14
C LEU A 70 -6.55 -5.54 5.99
N ASN A 71 -6.11 -5.76 7.22
CA ASN A 71 -5.63 -4.67 8.08
C ASN A 71 -4.39 -4.02 7.51
N CYS A 72 -3.47 -4.80 6.96
CA CYS A 72 -2.29 -4.27 6.28
C CYS A 72 -2.68 -3.45 5.05
N PHE A 73 -3.63 -3.95 4.26
CA PHE A 73 -4.15 -3.23 3.10
C PHE A 73 -4.71 -1.86 3.51
N ALA A 74 -5.56 -1.83 4.53
CA ALA A 74 -6.17 -0.59 5.02
C ALA A 74 -5.11 0.37 5.57
N TYR A 75 -4.13 -0.15 6.30
CA TYR A 75 -3.05 0.65 6.87
C TYR A 75 -2.27 1.41 5.78
N GLY A 76 -2.05 0.78 4.63
CA GLY A 76 -1.35 1.43 3.53
C GLY A 76 -2.11 2.60 2.90
N LEU A 77 -3.41 2.70 3.13
CA LEU A 77 -4.24 3.75 2.54
C LEU A 77 -4.41 4.98 3.43
N VAL A 78 -4.27 4.83 4.75
CA VAL A 78 -4.67 5.89 5.69
C VAL A 78 -3.56 6.88 6.05
N GLY A 79 -2.34 6.69 5.53
CA GLY A 79 -1.26 7.65 5.73
C GLY A 79 -0.51 7.51 7.05
N GLU A 80 -0.76 6.47 7.83
CA GLU A 80 -0.01 6.21 9.06
C GLU A 80 1.35 5.60 8.78
N GLY A 81 1.50 4.92 7.63
CA GLY A 81 2.77 4.46 7.12
C GLY A 81 3.12 5.20 5.84
N ARG A 82 4.38 5.17 5.46
CA ARG A 82 4.83 5.75 4.20
C ARG A 82 5.91 4.89 3.57
N LEU A 83 6.16 5.07 2.28
CA LEU A 83 7.22 4.37 1.57
C LEU A 83 8.40 5.30 1.32
N LYS A 84 9.58 4.83 1.68
CA LYS A 84 10.83 5.40 1.20
C LYS A 84 11.29 4.56 0.02
N VAL A 85 11.23 5.12 -1.17
CA VAL A 85 11.64 4.42 -2.39
C VAL A 85 13.09 4.78 -2.66
N THR A 86 13.93 3.76 -2.80
CA THR A 86 15.34 3.95 -3.15
C THR A 86 15.48 3.83 -4.65
N LEU A 87 16.05 4.86 -5.28
CA LEU A 87 16.25 4.91 -6.72
C LEU A 87 17.74 5.03 -7.02
N ARG A 88 18.14 4.49 -8.18
CA ARG A 88 19.45 4.76 -8.76
C ARG A 88 19.19 5.33 -10.15
N GLY A 89 19.43 6.64 -10.29
CA GLY A 89 18.88 7.37 -11.42
C GLY A 89 17.37 7.38 -11.36
N SER A 90 16.70 6.90 -12.41
CA SER A 90 15.25 6.75 -12.45
C SER A 90 14.77 5.34 -12.11
N PHE A 91 15.69 4.42 -11.79
CA PHE A 91 15.37 3.00 -11.55
C PHE A 91 15.01 2.78 -10.09
N GLU A 92 13.80 2.31 -9.83
CA GLU A 92 13.36 1.98 -8.47
C GLU A 92 13.97 0.64 -8.05
N CYS A 93 14.79 0.68 -6.99
CA CYS A 93 15.59 -0.48 -6.56
C CYS A 93 15.06 -1.15 -5.31
N ALA A 94 14.47 -0.37 -4.40
CA ALA A 94 14.01 -0.88 -3.12
C ALA A 94 12.90 0.00 -2.58
N TRP A 95 12.04 -0.62 -1.78
CA TRP A 95 10.90 0.02 -1.16
C TRP A 95 10.92 -0.31 0.33
N THR A 96 11.01 0.71 1.17
CA THR A 96 11.07 0.56 2.62
C THR A 96 9.80 1.11 3.23
N LEU A 97 9.07 0.25 3.94
CA LEU A 97 7.94 0.71 4.75
C LEU A 97 8.48 1.42 5.97
N GLN A 98 8.08 2.66 6.16
CA GLN A 98 8.39 3.45 7.34
C GLN A 98 7.13 3.67 8.16
N VAL A 99 7.28 3.54 9.47
CA VAL A 99 6.20 3.76 10.44
C VAL A 99 6.68 4.75 11.48
N GLN A 100 5.75 5.38 12.17
CA GLN A 100 6.11 6.32 13.24
C GLN A 100 6.26 5.56 14.56
N ASP A 101 7.31 5.88 15.30
CA ASP A 101 7.50 5.36 16.66
C ASP A 101 6.68 6.20 17.65
N GLU A 102 6.81 5.92 18.94
CA GLU A 102 6.07 6.62 19.98
C GLU A 102 6.36 8.12 20.03
N SER A 103 7.55 8.53 19.60
CA SER A 103 7.91 9.96 19.57
C SER A 103 7.42 10.67 18.31
N GLY A 104 6.85 9.92 17.34
CA GLY A 104 6.45 10.45 16.04
C GLY A 104 7.54 10.44 14.99
N ALA A 105 8.71 9.90 15.31
CA ALA A 105 9.80 9.78 14.33
C ALA A 105 9.54 8.64 13.35
N TRP A 106 9.90 8.85 12.09
CA TRP A 106 9.78 7.80 11.07
C TRP A 106 10.94 6.83 11.20
N VAL A 107 10.62 5.54 11.30
CA VAL A 107 11.61 4.47 11.40
C VAL A 107 11.34 3.42 10.34
N ASP A 108 12.41 2.78 9.88
CA ASP A 108 12.30 1.71 8.89
C ASP A 108 11.73 0.46 9.55
N GLU A 109 10.66 -0.09 8.96
CA GLU A 109 10.03 -1.34 9.44
C GLU A 109 10.57 -2.53 8.67
N SER A 110 10.48 -2.49 7.34
CA SER A 110 10.93 -3.57 6.48
C SER A 110 11.19 -3.06 5.07
N THR A 111 12.03 -3.76 4.33
CA THR A 111 12.44 -3.38 2.97
C THR A 111 12.27 -4.56 2.02
N THR A 112 11.69 -4.29 0.86
CA THR A 112 11.72 -5.20 -0.29
C THR A 112 12.67 -4.59 -1.31
N GLY A 113 13.67 -5.34 -1.76
CA GLY A 113 14.66 -4.84 -2.70
C GLY A 113 14.88 -5.78 -3.88
N LEU A 114 15.37 -5.22 -4.99
CA LEU A 114 15.76 -5.98 -6.16
C LEU A 114 17.20 -6.45 -6.02
N ILE A 115 17.50 -7.61 -6.60
CA ILE A 115 18.85 -8.21 -6.53
C ILE A 115 19.80 -7.53 -7.50
N PHE A 116 19.34 -7.26 -8.73
CA PHE A 116 20.15 -6.66 -9.78
C PHE A 116 19.74 -5.21 -9.97
N VAL A 117 20.66 -4.30 -9.62
CA VAL A 117 20.41 -2.86 -9.66
C VAL A 117 21.59 -2.15 -10.34
N PRO A 118 21.35 -0.99 -10.98
CA PRO A 118 22.42 -0.23 -11.65
C PRO A 118 23.28 0.53 -10.64
N LEU A 119 24.23 -0.18 -10.01
CA LEU A 119 25.05 0.36 -8.93
C LEU A 119 25.91 1.56 -9.35
N TRP A 120 26.16 1.74 -10.66
CA TRP A 120 26.91 2.88 -11.18
C TRP A 120 26.12 4.18 -11.22
N ARG A 121 24.78 4.13 -11.01
CA ARG A 121 23.94 5.33 -10.98
C ARG A 121 23.84 5.85 -9.56
N LYS A 122 23.70 7.17 -9.43
CA LYS A 122 23.63 7.82 -8.12
C LYS A 122 22.36 7.39 -7.39
N GLN A 123 22.52 7.05 -6.12
CA GLN A 123 21.40 6.68 -5.25
C GLN A 123 20.67 7.93 -4.76
N ARG A 124 19.35 7.88 -4.77
CA ARG A 124 18.50 8.92 -4.18
C ARG A 124 17.24 8.28 -3.61
N TYR A 125 16.50 9.05 -2.82
CA TYR A 125 15.30 8.57 -2.16
C TYR A 125 14.12 9.44 -2.53
N GLU A 126 12.93 8.82 -2.54
CA GLU A 126 11.66 9.48 -2.75
C GLU A 126 10.68 8.97 -1.70
N ILE A 127 9.94 9.89 -1.07
CA ILE A 127 8.93 9.52 -0.07
C ILE A 127 7.57 9.53 -0.74
N ARG A 128 6.83 8.44 -0.57
CA ARG A 128 5.45 8.30 -1.03
C ARG A 128 4.56 8.02 0.17
N GLN A 129 3.48 8.75 0.29
CA GLN A 129 2.57 8.61 1.41
C GLN A 129 1.15 8.80 0.94
N ASN A 130 0.28 7.83 1.26
CA ASN A 130 -1.13 7.94 0.97
C ASN A 130 -1.81 8.80 2.03
N CYS A 131 -2.87 9.48 1.61
CA CYS A 131 -3.70 10.25 2.52
C CYS A 131 -5.13 10.16 2.00
N LEU A 132 -6.00 9.54 2.79
CA LEU A 132 -7.42 9.47 2.45
C LEU A 132 -8.13 10.68 3.04
N THR A 133 -8.95 11.34 2.22
CA THR A 133 -9.78 12.45 2.66
C THR A 133 -11.23 11.97 2.70
N PRO A 134 -11.82 11.82 3.92
CA PRO A 134 -13.20 11.42 4.02
C PRO A 134 -14.13 12.46 3.35
N LEU A 135 -15.18 12.00 2.72
CA LEU A 135 -16.16 12.88 2.07
C LEU A 135 -16.77 13.88 3.06
N ASN A 136 -16.99 13.45 4.29
CA ASN A 136 -17.61 14.28 5.31
C ASN A 136 -16.74 15.47 5.74
N ASP A 137 -15.43 15.38 5.59
CA ASP A 137 -14.50 16.46 5.96
C ASP A 137 -14.54 17.62 4.97
N LEU A 138 -15.22 17.46 3.86
CA LEU A 138 -15.33 18.47 2.81
C LEU A 138 -16.56 19.36 2.98
N GLU A 139 -17.45 19.01 3.89
CA GLU A 139 -18.62 19.81 4.17
C GLU A 139 -18.28 20.87 5.18
N PRO A 140 -18.60 22.15 4.89
CA PRO A 140 -18.35 23.24 5.82
C PRO A 140 -19.21 23.16 7.07
#